data_3f6026e908277ea65cd6170ccd4b2ca8
#
_entry.id   3f6026e908277ea65cd6170ccd4b2ca8
#
_cell.length_a   1.000
_cell.length_b   1.000
_cell.length_c   1.000
_cell.angle_alpha   90.00
_cell.angle_beta   90.00
_cell.angle_gamma   90.00
#
_symmetry.space_group_name_H-M   'P 1'
#
loop_
_entity.id
_entity.type
_entity.pdbx_description
1 polymer ?
#
loop_
_entity_poly.entity_id
_entity_poly.type
_entity_poly.pdbx_seq_one_letter_code
_entity_poly.pdbx_strand_id
1 'polypeptide(L)'
;MDEKKSRASIISLAEAVRLLKIHIRVREDSPLVPTDVGVLNVECPECYQNHSGNRLTMNLNFEENVFGCPRCGFSGGVYKYISYYTHWPYAEVESKVRAGLLGTFTPSDIDSSGQDDSGEVTDVSNYGRLIAPVRQRDEVYSALLELLSLASAHRDNLRSRGLSDFQIDKIGFKSLTPFTDPLAIPKKLIAKGLDLRGVPGFGLSKSGQWILSSQKNGSGFLIPNRNAIGCIQGFQIRFDNPGKSGKYGYFTSVGLQAGTRCQPWCCWAGEDLRSRRQKADAAGQGSASVTLKPFDVLLIEGPLKAYIVNAVTGANLISVPGVNALKMVFQPLQEMLPLGLRTVYIAYDMDAETNSDVKKQLNRVRENLDSLGIPQKTLEWDHDYKGLDDYVTGSPNFQKILSCRRK
;
A
#
# COMPACT_ATOMS: atom_id res chain seq x y z
N MET A 1 -0.29 43.07 19.58
CA MET A 1 -0.45 41.99 18.62
C MET A 1 0.73 41.04 18.85
N ASP A 2 0.51 40.06 19.73
CA ASP A 2 1.57 39.08 20.10
C ASP A 2 1.61 37.97 19.08
N GLU A 3 2.70 37.91 18.33
CA GLU A 3 3.09 36.73 17.53
C GLU A 3 3.40 35.59 18.50
N LYS A 4 2.42 34.73 18.79
CA LYS A 4 2.71 33.41 19.34
C LYS A 4 3.42 32.59 18.25
N LYS A 5 4.75 32.66 18.19
CA LYS A 5 5.57 31.65 17.50
C LYS A 5 5.19 30.28 18.04
N SER A 6 4.47 29.50 17.24
CA SER A 6 4.17 28.10 17.50
C SER A 6 5.51 27.38 17.63
N ARG A 7 5.85 26.93 18.85
CA ARG A 7 7.01 26.04 19.05
C ARG A 7 6.75 24.78 18.23
N ALA A 8 7.64 24.48 17.28
CA ALA A 8 7.57 23.24 16.52
C ALA A 8 7.54 22.05 17.48
N SER A 9 6.62 21.13 17.30
CA SER A 9 6.55 19.89 18.08
C SER A 9 7.78 19.03 17.78
N ILE A 10 8.28 18.32 18.80
CA ILE A 10 9.44 17.40 18.64
C ILE A 10 9.06 16.10 17.96
N ILE A 11 7.80 15.89 17.66
CA ILE A 11 7.23 14.71 17.02
C ILE A 11 6.15 15.15 16.02
N SER A 12 6.05 14.50 14.88
CA SER A 12 4.99 14.75 13.91
C SER A 12 3.67 14.11 14.33
N LEU A 13 2.54 14.62 13.80
CA LEU A 13 1.23 14.01 14.03
C LEU A 13 1.18 12.58 13.46
N ALA A 14 1.80 12.34 12.31
CA ALA A 14 1.89 11.02 11.70
C ALA A 14 2.62 10.02 12.59
N GLU A 15 3.73 10.44 13.18
CA GLU A 15 4.49 9.61 14.10
C GLU A 15 3.74 9.37 15.41
N ALA A 16 3.07 10.38 15.97
CA ALA A 16 2.25 10.24 17.17
C ALA A 16 1.10 9.25 16.96
N VAL A 17 0.39 9.33 15.83
CA VAL A 17 -0.67 8.40 15.45
C VAL A 17 -0.13 6.96 15.36
N ARG A 18 1.05 6.78 14.76
CA ARG A 18 1.70 5.47 14.62
C ARG A 18 2.12 4.89 15.96
N LEU A 19 2.77 5.67 16.82
CA LEU A 19 3.28 5.21 18.11
C LEU A 19 2.16 4.90 19.10
N LEU A 20 1.10 5.71 19.12
CA LEU A 20 -0.06 5.48 19.97
C LEU A 20 -0.88 4.25 19.56
N LYS A 21 -0.65 3.71 18.36
CA LYS A 21 -1.38 2.53 17.84
C LYS A 21 -2.91 2.70 17.92
N ILE A 22 -3.40 3.93 17.84
CA ILE A 22 -4.81 4.26 18.01
C ILE A 22 -5.59 3.74 16.80
N HIS A 23 -6.77 3.20 17.08
CA HIS A 23 -7.71 2.85 16.04
C HIS A 23 -8.20 4.08 15.29
N ILE A 24 -7.83 4.19 14.03
CA ILE A 24 -8.31 5.23 13.14
C ILE A 24 -9.24 4.60 12.11
N ARG A 25 -10.54 4.88 12.23
CA ARG A 25 -11.49 4.54 11.17
C ARG A 25 -11.36 5.57 10.06
N VAL A 26 -11.02 5.13 8.86
CA VAL A 26 -10.81 5.98 7.68
C VAL A 26 -11.80 5.65 6.58
N ARG A 27 -12.00 6.57 5.64
CA ARG A 27 -12.75 6.29 4.42
C ARG A 27 -12.08 5.22 3.59
N GLU A 28 -12.88 4.41 2.88
CA GLU A 28 -12.37 3.33 2.04
C GLU A 28 -11.42 3.81 0.91
N ASP A 29 -11.55 5.07 0.50
CA ASP A 29 -10.75 5.72 -0.53
C ASP A 29 -9.58 6.56 0.01
N SER A 30 -9.41 6.65 1.32
CA SER A 30 -8.31 7.39 1.95
C SER A 30 -7.06 6.53 2.11
N PRO A 31 -5.84 7.08 1.98
CA PRO A 31 -4.62 6.37 2.35
C PRO A 31 -4.68 6.02 3.85
N LEU A 32 -4.48 4.74 4.17
CA LEU A 32 -4.55 4.23 5.55
C LEU A 32 -3.23 4.37 6.33
N VAL A 33 -2.19 4.82 5.67
CA VAL A 33 -0.89 5.08 6.29
C VAL A 33 -0.76 6.57 6.47
N PRO A 34 -0.51 7.06 7.68
CA PRO A 34 -0.07 8.42 7.87
C PRO A 34 1.23 8.62 7.08
N THR A 35 1.14 9.29 5.96
CA THR A 35 2.29 9.86 5.29
C THR A 35 2.55 11.19 5.97
N ASP A 36 3.79 11.64 6.04
CA ASP A 36 4.11 12.97 6.61
C ASP A 36 3.51 14.12 5.78
N VAL A 37 2.72 13.80 4.77
CA VAL A 37 2.10 14.72 3.81
C VAL A 37 0.64 14.35 3.59
N GLY A 38 -0.24 15.34 3.63
CA GLY A 38 -1.65 15.20 3.26
C GLY A 38 -2.64 15.21 4.43
N VAL A 39 -3.91 15.05 4.11
CA VAL A 39 -5.03 15.07 5.06
C VAL A 39 -5.74 13.72 5.07
N LEU A 40 -5.91 13.16 6.27
CA LEU A 40 -6.64 11.93 6.49
C LEU A 40 -7.95 12.22 7.21
N ASN A 41 -9.07 11.74 6.64
CA ASN A 41 -10.37 11.82 7.29
C ASN A 41 -10.59 10.60 8.19
N VAL A 42 -10.86 10.84 9.46
CA VAL A 42 -11.00 9.80 10.48
C VAL A 42 -12.28 9.98 11.29
N GLU A 43 -12.65 8.96 12.02
CA GLU A 43 -13.74 9.07 13.01
C GLU A 43 -13.32 9.99 14.17
N CYS A 44 -14.18 10.94 14.50
CA CYS A 44 -13.92 11.83 15.62
C CYS A 44 -14.31 11.13 16.93
N PRO A 45 -13.39 10.97 17.90
CA PRO A 45 -13.68 10.28 19.15
C PRO A 45 -14.77 11.00 19.98
N GLU A 46 -14.81 12.31 19.94
CA GLU A 46 -15.85 13.11 20.63
C GLU A 46 -17.23 12.97 19.98
N CYS A 47 -17.30 12.81 18.66
CA CYS A 47 -18.57 12.64 17.97
C CYS A 47 -19.11 11.21 18.07
N TYR A 48 -18.23 10.23 18.25
CA TYR A 48 -18.60 8.80 18.25
C TYR A 48 -19.49 8.44 19.44
N GLN A 49 -19.22 9.00 20.60
CA GLN A 49 -19.98 8.73 21.83
C GLN A 49 -21.44 9.18 21.75
N ASN A 50 -21.78 10.07 20.82
CA ASN A 50 -23.07 10.73 20.77
C ASN A 50 -23.98 10.37 19.57
N HIS A 51 -23.51 9.58 18.60
CA HIS A 51 -24.31 9.30 17.38
C HIS A 51 -23.99 7.95 16.72
N SER A 52 -25.03 7.17 16.53
CA SER A 52 -25.05 5.99 15.65
C SER A 52 -24.88 6.39 14.17
N GLY A 53 -23.68 6.41 13.65
CA GLY A 53 -23.45 6.64 12.22
C GLY A 53 -21.99 6.75 11.83
N ASN A 54 -21.63 6.05 10.78
CA ASN A 54 -20.33 5.86 10.14
C ASN A 54 -19.78 7.15 9.48
N ARG A 55 -19.63 8.27 10.22
CA ARG A 55 -19.18 9.53 9.63
C ARG A 55 -17.78 9.89 10.09
N LEU A 56 -16.85 9.86 9.14
CA LEU A 56 -15.48 10.32 9.33
C LEU A 56 -15.45 11.85 9.28
N THR A 57 -15.55 12.49 10.45
CA THR A 57 -15.75 13.93 10.57
C THR A 57 -14.51 14.69 11.03
N MET A 58 -13.47 14.01 11.48
CA MET A 58 -12.23 14.64 11.94
C MET A 58 -11.15 14.52 10.85
N ASN A 59 -10.47 15.60 10.58
CA ASN A 59 -9.34 15.69 9.67
C ASN A 59 -8.04 15.64 10.46
N LEU A 60 -7.12 14.76 10.08
CA LEU A 60 -5.72 14.79 10.50
C LEU A 60 -4.92 15.40 9.35
N ASN A 61 -4.38 16.60 9.55
CA ASN A 61 -3.51 17.26 8.58
C ASN A 61 -2.05 17.02 9.00
N PHE A 62 -1.39 16.10 8.29
CA PHE A 62 -0.04 15.71 8.63
C PHE A 62 1.02 16.74 8.19
N GLU A 63 0.71 17.54 7.19
CA GLU A 63 1.58 18.63 6.72
C GLU A 63 1.70 19.74 7.76
N GLU A 64 0.54 20.15 8.30
CA GLU A 64 0.48 21.21 9.29
C GLU A 64 0.60 20.68 10.72
N ASN A 65 0.64 19.37 10.92
CA ASN A 65 0.69 18.71 12.22
C ASN A 65 -0.48 19.10 13.16
N VAL A 66 -1.67 19.22 12.59
CA VAL A 66 -2.89 19.57 13.32
C VAL A 66 -4.03 18.61 13.01
N PHE A 67 -4.99 18.54 13.93
CA PHE A 67 -6.24 17.84 13.70
C PHE A 67 -7.43 18.74 13.98
N GLY A 68 -8.57 18.44 13.36
CA GLY A 68 -9.80 19.20 13.60
C GLY A 68 -11.05 18.47 13.15
N CYS A 69 -12.08 18.52 13.99
CA CYS A 69 -13.42 18.06 13.66
C CYS A 69 -14.34 19.27 13.43
N PRO A 70 -14.78 19.58 12.21
CA PRO A 70 -15.67 20.71 11.95
C PRO A 70 -17.05 20.53 12.58
N ARG A 71 -17.42 19.32 13.01
CA ARG A 71 -18.73 19.03 13.59
C ARG A 71 -18.84 19.42 15.07
N CYS A 72 -17.85 19.04 15.89
CA CYS A 72 -17.87 19.30 17.35
C CYS A 72 -16.84 20.33 17.80
N GLY A 73 -15.97 20.82 16.90
CA GLY A 73 -14.90 21.76 17.23
C GLY A 73 -13.69 21.15 17.93
N PHE A 74 -13.68 19.81 18.16
CA PHE A 74 -12.51 19.13 18.72
C PHE A 74 -11.32 19.28 17.77
N SER A 75 -10.31 20.04 18.18
CA SER A 75 -9.16 20.40 17.32
C SER A 75 -7.93 20.76 18.12
N GLY A 76 -6.76 20.66 17.49
CA GLY A 76 -5.49 21.05 18.11
C GLY A 76 -4.26 20.57 17.35
N GLY A 77 -3.09 20.78 17.93
CA GLY A 77 -1.82 20.26 17.47
C GLY A 77 -1.49 18.89 18.08
N VAL A 78 -0.31 18.37 17.71
CA VAL A 78 0.16 17.02 18.08
C VAL A 78 0.09 16.74 19.57
N TYR A 79 0.53 17.67 20.42
CA TYR A 79 0.54 17.45 21.87
C TYR A 79 -0.87 17.35 22.47
N LYS A 80 -1.85 18.07 21.92
CA LYS A 80 -3.24 17.92 22.32
C LYS A 80 -3.81 16.57 21.89
N TYR A 81 -3.41 16.09 20.71
CA TYR A 81 -3.76 14.76 20.23
C TYR A 81 -3.21 13.68 21.16
N ILE A 82 -1.92 13.73 21.49
CA ILE A 82 -1.28 12.81 22.43
C ILE A 82 -1.95 12.87 23.81
N SER A 83 -2.11 14.07 24.37
CA SER A 83 -2.75 14.27 25.67
C SER A 83 -4.13 13.62 25.74
N TYR A 84 -4.93 13.76 24.68
CA TYR A 84 -6.27 13.17 24.63
C TYR A 84 -6.24 11.65 24.73
N TYR A 85 -5.41 11.01 23.92
CA TYR A 85 -5.39 9.54 23.85
C TYR A 85 -4.59 8.87 24.96
N THR A 86 -3.64 9.57 25.58
CA THR A 86 -2.83 9.03 26.68
C THR A 86 -3.33 9.44 28.04
N HIS A 87 -4.30 10.35 28.11
CA HIS A 87 -4.75 11.02 29.34
C HIS A 87 -3.62 11.71 30.13
N TRP A 88 -2.46 11.91 29.51
CA TRP A 88 -1.39 12.67 30.11
C TRP A 88 -1.74 14.17 30.21
N PRO A 89 -1.43 14.83 31.32
CA PRO A 89 -1.58 16.28 31.40
C PRO A 89 -0.84 16.95 30.25
N TYR A 90 -1.50 17.90 29.57
CA TYR A 90 -0.93 18.56 28.38
C TYR A 90 0.48 19.14 28.63
N ALA A 91 0.72 19.68 29.84
CA ALA A 91 2.02 20.25 30.24
C ALA A 91 3.15 19.20 30.31
N GLU A 92 2.81 17.92 30.47
CA GLU A 92 3.78 16.82 30.62
C GLU A 92 4.05 16.09 29.30
N VAL A 93 3.22 16.30 28.28
CA VAL A 93 3.29 15.54 27.02
C VAL A 93 4.69 15.65 26.40
N GLU A 94 5.23 16.88 26.30
CA GLU A 94 6.54 17.07 25.67
C GLU A 94 7.65 16.33 26.42
N SER A 95 7.69 16.40 27.76
CA SER A 95 8.69 15.71 28.56
C SER A 95 8.60 14.19 28.45
N LYS A 96 7.38 13.64 28.43
CA LYS A 96 7.12 12.20 28.27
C LYS A 96 7.49 11.71 26.89
N VAL A 97 7.21 12.50 25.84
CA VAL A 97 7.65 12.18 24.47
C VAL A 97 9.17 12.18 24.35
N ARG A 98 9.85 13.19 24.95
CA ARG A 98 11.34 13.22 25.00
C ARG A 98 11.92 12.03 25.74
N ALA A 99 11.26 11.53 26.76
CA ALA A 99 11.67 10.34 27.51
C ALA A 99 11.39 9.02 26.76
N GLY A 100 10.82 9.05 25.55
CA GLY A 100 10.50 7.86 24.75
C GLY A 100 9.27 7.07 25.23
N LEU A 101 8.52 7.59 26.21
CA LEU A 101 7.39 6.88 26.81
C LEU A 101 6.23 6.64 25.85
N LEU A 102 6.11 7.44 24.78
CA LEU A 102 5.06 7.26 23.78
C LEU A 102 5.21 5.94 23.01
N GLY A 103 6.45 5.50 22.76
CA GLY A 103 6.73 4.23 22.09
C GLY A 103 6.43 2.98 22.96
N THR A 104 6.41 3.14 24.27
CA THR A 104 6.07 2.06 25.24
C THR A 104 4.59 2.07 25.63
N PHE A 105 3.83 3.04 25.15
CA PHE A 105 2.41 3.17 25.45
C PHE A 105 1.64 1.96 24.92
N THR A 106 0.85 1.31 25.80
CA THR A 106 -0.06 0.24 25.45
C THR A 106 -1.49 0.72 25.65
N PRO A 107 -2.44 0.37 24.78
CA PRO A 107 -3.84 0.79 24.93
C PRO A 107 -4.53 0.30 26.22
N SER A 108 -3.99 -0.72 26.86
CA SER A 108 -4.44 -1.15 28.20
C SER A 108 -4.24 -0.07 29.28
N ASP A 109 -3.39 0.93 29.03
CA ASP A 109 -3.19 2.04 29.96
C ASP A 109 -4.34 3.09 29.86
N ILE A 110 -5.28 2.93 28.92
CA ILE A 110 -6.43 3.83 28.72
C ILE A 110 -7.61 3.47 29.62
N ASP A 111 -7.76 2.20 30.01
CA ASP A 111 -8.98 1.66 30.65
C ASP A 111 -9.00 1.69 32.18
N SER A 112 -8.01 2.29 32.85
CA SER A 112 -7.97 2.25 34.32
C SER A 112 -8.76 3.35 35.04
N SER A 113 -9.58 4.15 34.36
CA SER A 113 -10.38 5.22 35.00
C SER A 113 -11.90 5.13 34.81
N GLY A 114 -12.41 4.04 34.28
CA GLY A 114 -13.86 3.77 34.17
C GLY A 114 -14.18 2.37 34.64
N GLN A 115 -14.61 2.28 35.91
CA GLN A 115 -15.19 1.03 36.42
C GLN A 115 -16.43 0.69 35.64
N ASP A 116 -16.38 -0.45 34.91
CA ASP A 116 -17.50 -1.35 34.78
C ASP A 116 -17.01 -2.79 34.71
N ASP A 117 -17.49 -3.53 35.70
CA ASP A 117 -17.13 -4.88 36.08
C ASP A 117 -17.89 -5.86 35.17
N SER A 118 -17.33 -6.15 34.02
CA SER A 118 -17.67 -7.35 33.24
C SER A 118 -16.42 -7.81 32.50
N GLY A 119 -15.83 -8.88 33.00
CA GLY A 119 -14.63 -9.50 32.45
C GLY A 119 -14.83 -9.94 31.00
N GLU A 120 -14.55 -9.08 30.07
CA GLU A 120 -14.47 -9.39 28.65
C GLU A 120 -13.27 -8.70 28.02
N VAL A 121 -12.42 -9.55 27.52
CA VAL A 121 -11.33 -9.40 26.57
C VAL A 121 -11.24 -7.99 25.98
N THR A 122 -10.22 -7.25 26.37
CA THR A 122 -9.72 -6.05 25.69
C THR A 122 -9.89 -6.20 24.19
N ASP A 123 -10.65 -5.32 23.58
CA ASP A 123 -11.00 -5.36 22.16
C ASP A 123 -9.74 -5.24 21.26
N VAL A 124 -9.13 -6.39 21.01
CA VAL A 124 -7.97 -6.56 20.11
C VAL A 124 -8.35 -6.21 18.67
N SER A 125 -9.64 -5.97 18.38
CA SER A 125 -10.14 -5.61 17.04
C SER A 125 -9.53 -4.30 16.51
N ASN A 126 -9.03 -3.46 17.38
CA ASN A 126 -8.52 -2.14 17.05
C ASN A 126 -7.08 -2.14 16.50
N TYR A 127 -6.27 -3.17 16.79
CA TYR A 127 -4.88 -3.23 16.32
C TYR A 127 -4.72 -3.54 14.82
N GLY A 128 -5.71 -4.19 14.21
CA GLY A 128 -5.61 -4.67 12.84
C GLY A 128 -6.00 -3.68 11.75
N ARG A 129 -6.37 -2.46 12.09
CA ARG A 129 -6.86 -1.51 11.08
C ARG A 129 -5.81 -0.53 10.57
N LEU A 130 -4.72 -0.33 11.30
CA LEU A 130 -3.55 0.40 10.80
C LEU A 130 -2.69 -0.54 9.96
N ILE A 131 -2.43 -0.14 8.73
CA ILE A 131 -1.51 -0.88 7.87
C ILE A 131 -0.09 -0.71 8.40
N ALA A 132 0.59 -1.83 8.60
CA ALA A 132 1.99 -1.85 9.00
C ALA A 132 2.87 -1.09 7.99
N PRO A 133 4.00 -0.49 8.42
CA PRO A 133 4.97 0.10 7.51
C PRO A 133 5.39 -0.87 6.41
N VAL A 134 5.72 -0.35 5.24
CA VAL A 134 6.08 -1.20 4.08
C VAL A 134 7.25 -2.13 4.38
N ARG A 135 8.22 -1.70 5.19
CA ARG A 135 9.36 -2.53 5.60
C ARG A 135 8.90 -3.75 6.41
N GLN A 136 8.05 -3.56 7.41
CA GLN A 136 7.49 -4.66 8.20
C GLN A 136 6.68 -5.62 7.31
N ARG A 137 5.87 -5.08 6.40
CA ARG A 137 5.11 -5.89 5.43
C ARG A 137 6.04 -6.70 4.54
N ASP A 138 7.09 -6.09 4.01
CA ASP A 138 8.09 -6.76 3.16
C ASP A 138 8.81 -7.89 3.89
N GLU A 139 9.23 -7.67 5.14
CA GLU A 139 9.87 -8.69 5.98
C GLU A 139 8.93 -9.88 6.22
N VAL A 140 7.66 -9.62 6.60
CA VAL A 140 6.66 -10.66 6.82
C VAL A 140 6.30 -11.39 5.53
N TYR A 141 6.09 -10.67 4.44
CA TYR A 141 5.70 -11.26 3.17
C TYR A 141 6.83 -12.04 2.50
N SER A 142 8.06 -11.57 2.61
CA SER A 142 9.23 -12.32 2.13
C SER A 142 9.35 -13.65 2.86
N ALA A 143 9.24 -13.66 4.18
CA ALA A 143 9.23 -14.88 4.97
C ALA A 143 8.00 -15.77 4.70
N LEU A 144 6.84 -15.19 4.41
CA LEU A 144 5.65 -15.94 3.97
C LEU A 144 5.92 -16.68 2.66
N LEU A 145 6.52 -16.00 1.66
CA LEU A 145 6.83 -16.62 0.36
C LEU A 145 7.82 -17.77 0.48
N GLU A 146 8.74 -17.75 1.44
CA GLU A 146 9.64 -18.89 1.73
C GLU A 146 8.89 -20.12 2.25
N LEU A 147 7.78 -19.92 2.95
CA LEU A 147 6.97 -20.98 3.55
C LEU A 147 5.94 -21.58 2.59
N LEU A 148 5.65 -20.90 1.49
CA LEU A 148 4.67 -21.33 0.49
C LEU A 148 5.36 -21.97 -0.72
N SER A 149 4.69 -22.92 -1.35
CA SER A 149 5.08 -23.51 -2.63
C SER A 149 4.21 -22.97 -3.77
N LEU A 150 4.65 -23.14 -5.00
CA LEU A 150 3.85 -22.89 -6.19
C LEU A 150 3.38 -24.22 -6.78
N ALA A 151 2.07 -24.45 -6.83
CA ALA A 151 1.47 -25.64 -7.42
C ALA A 151 1.82 -25.74 -8.92
N SER A 152 1.99 -26.97 -9.44
CA SER A 152 2.34 -27.22 -10.85
C SER A 152 1.35 -26.56 -11.81
N ALA A 153 0.05 -26.70 -11.56
CA ALA A 153 -0.99 -26.08 -12.39
C ALA A 153 -0.86 -24.53 -12.47
N HIS A 154 -0.48 -23.88 -11.36
CA HIS A 154 -0.25 -22.44 -11.37
C HIS A 154 1.03 -22.06 -12.11
N ARG A 155 2.09 -22.88 -11.98
CA ARG A 155 3.34 -22.70 -12.72
C ARG A 155 3.09 -22.84 -14.22
N ASP A 156 2.32 -23.86 -14.62
CA ASP A 156 1.99 -24.07 -16.03
C ASP A 156 1.10 -22.95 -16.60
N ASN A 157 0.17 -22.41 -15.79
CA ASN A 157 -0.59 -21.21 -16.17
C ASN A 157 0.32 -19.99 -16.37
N LEU A 158 1.34 -19.79 -15.55
CA LEU A 158 2.29 -18.69 -15.70
C LEU A 158 3.21 -18.90 -16.92
N ARG A 159 3.65 -20.14 -17.17
CA ARG A 159 4.42 -20.51 -18.39
C ARG A 159 3.62 -20.26 -19.67
N SER A 160 2.33 -20.66 -19.70
CA SER A 160 1.45 -20.43 -20.86
C SER A 160 1.24 -18.95 -21.18
N ARG A 161 1.56 -18.06 -20.21
CA ARG A 161 1.55 -16.59 -20.38
C ARG A 161 2.90 -16.01 -20.77
N GLY A 162 3.89 -16.84 -21.09
CA GLY A 162 5.20 -16.40 -21.57
C GLY A 162 6.26 -16.19 -20.47
N LEU A 163 6.01 -16.56 -19.20
CA LEU A 163 7.02 -16.48 -18.16
C LEU A 163 7.87 -17.75 -18.10
N SER A 164 9.18 -17.60 -18.06
CA SER A 164 10.11 -18.70 -17.79
C SER A 164 10.09 -19.07 -16.29
N ASP A 165 10.55 -20.28 -15.95
CA ASP A 165 10.66 -20.71 -14.55
C ASP A 165 11.54 -19.77 -13.72
N PHE A 166 12.64 -19.32 -14.29
CA PHE A 166 13.51 -18.35 -13.64
C PHE A 166 12.76 -17.05 -13.28
N GLN A 167 11.94 -16.54 -14.21
CA GLN A 167 11.14 -15.33 -13.98
C GLN A 167 10.04 -15.58 -12.93
N ILE A 168 9.36 -16.72 -13.00
CA ILE A 168 8.34 -17.14 -12.06
C ILE A 168 8.90 -17.17 -10.62
N ASP A 169 10.06 -17.81 -10.46
CA ASP A 169 10.70 -17.94 -9.15
C ASP A 169 11.27 -16.61 -8.66
N LYS A 170 11.85 -15.79 -9.54
CA LYS A 170 12.38 -14.46 -9.23
C LYS A 170 11.29 -13.49 -8.78
N ILE A 171 10.13 -13.50 -9.44
CA ILE A 171 8.98 -12.66 -9.06
C ILE A 171 8.40 -13.13 -7.72
N GLY A 172 8.41 -14.44 -7.47
CA GLY A 172 7.98 -15.03 -6.21
C GLY A 172 6.49 -15.35 -6.17
N PHE A 173 5.91 -15.82 -7.28
CA PHE A 173 4.53 -16.34 -7.26
C PHE A 173 4.44 -17.57 -6.36
N LYS A 174 3.39 -17.64 -5.55
CA LYS A 174 3.11 -18.76 -4.63
C LYS A 174 1.63 -19.09 -4.61
N SER A 175 1.30 -20.32 -4.26
CA SER A 175 -0.08 -20.80 -4.23
C SER A 175 -0.69 -20.63 -2.84
N LEU A 176 -1.93 -20.17 -2.80
CA LEU A 176 -2.85 -20.36 -1.68
C LEU A 176 -3.81 -21.47 -2.06
N THR A 177 -3.78 -22.58 -1.31
CA THR A 177 -4.64 -23.73 -1.54
C THR A 177 -5.50 -24.02 -0.31
N PRO A 178 -6.58 -24.81 -0.41
CA PRO A 178 -7.36 -25.21 0.76
C PRO A 178 -6.54 -25.99 1.80
N PHE A 179 -5.41 -26.56 1.39
CA PHE A 179 -4.49 -27.31 2.26
C PHE A 179 -3.44 -26.41 2.95
N THR A 180 -3.43 -25.13 2.66
CA THR A 180 -2.56 -24.19 3.36
C THR A 180 -3.01 -24.07 4.80
N ASP A 181 -2.19 -24.55 5.75
CA ASP A 181 -2.53 -24.50 7.18
C ASP A 181 -2.55 -23.05 7.68
N PRO A 182 -3.72 -22.54 8.08
CA PRO A 182 -3.84 -21.15 8.50
C PRO A 182 -3.18 -20.83 9.82
N LEU A 183 -2.87 -21.83 10.65
CA LEU A 183 -2.27 -21.66 11.97
C LEU A 183 -0.75 -21.88 11.96
N ALA A 184 -0.27 -22.84 11.18
CA ALA A 184 1.15 -23.21 11.19
C ALA A 184 2.04 -22.08 10.63
N ILE A 185 1.59 -21.39 9.58
CA ILE A 185 2.37 -20.31 8.96
C ILE A 185 2.58 -19.11 9.90
N PRO A 186 1.54 -18.51 10.52
CA PRO A 186 1.73 -17.44 11.49
C PRO A 186 2.63 -17.84 12.67
N LYS A 187 2.47 -19.06 13.20
CA LYS A 187 3.35 -19.57 14.28
C LYS A 187 4.83 -19.55 13.88
N LYS A 188 5.15 -20.00 12.64
CA LYS A 188 6.53 -19.98 12.12
C LYS A 188 7.06 -18.56 11.94
N LEU A 189 6.22 -17.62 11.46
CA LEU A 189 6.60 -16.23 11.28
C LEU A 189 6.88 -15.54 12.62
N ILE A 190 6.01 -15.74 13.61
CA ILE A 190 6.19 -15.21 14.97
C ILE A 190 7.44 -15.79 15.63
N ALA A 191 7.71 -17.09 15.45
CA ALA A 191 8.92 -17.73 15.96
C ALA A 191 10.21 -17.16 15.35
N LYS A 192 10.13 -16.56 14.14
CA LYS A 192 11.22 -15.77 13.52
C LYS A 192 11.30 -14.32 14.07
N GLY A 193 10.49 -13.93 15.04
CA GLY A 193 10.44 -12.58 15.60
C GLY A 193 9.66 -11.56 14.76
N LEU A 194 8.85 -12.00 13.80
CA LEU A 194 8.11 -11.12 12.91
C LEU A 194 6.77 -10.67 13.54
N ASP A 195 6.46 -9.38 13.41
CA ASP A 195 5.21 -8.80 13.89
C ASP A 195 4.16 -8.79 12.77
N LEU A 196 3.04 -9.49 12.99
CA LEU A 196 1.94 -9.65 12.04
C LEU A 196 0.88 -8.53 12.14
N ARG A 197 0.97 -7.66 13.15
CA ARG A 197 0.01 -6.57 13.35
C ARG A 197 0.02 -5.60 12.16
N GLY A 198 -1.16 -5.29 11.65
CA GLY A 198 -1.30 -4.38 10.52
C GLY A 198 -0.83 -4.95 9.16
N VAL A 199 -0.49 -6.23 9.09
CA VAL A 199 -0.09 -6.89 7.84
C VAL A 199 -1.31 -7.55 7.20
N PRO A 200 -1.80 -7.08 6.03
CA PRO A 200 -2.94 -7.69 5.35
C PRO A 200 -2.73 -9.19 5.11
N GLY A 201 -3.81 -9.96 5.25
CA GLY A 201 -3.76 -11.42 5.13
C GLY A 201 -3.56 -12.15 6.47
N PHE A 202 -3.23 -11.43 7.55
CA PHE A 202 -3.12 -11.98 8.89
C PHE A 202 -4.13 -11.34 9.82
N GLY A 203 -4.67 -12.12 10.75
CA GLY A 203 -5.63 -11.66 11.76
C GLY A 203 -5.75 -12.68 12.88
N LEU A 204 -6.59 -12.39 13.86
CA LEU A 204 -6.82 -13.29 14.99
C LEU A 204 -8.06 -14.15 14.73
N SER A 205 -7.98 -15.41 15.14
CA SER A 205 -9.12 -16.32 15.26
C SER A 205 -9.99 -15.93 16.46
N LYS A 206 -11.17 -16.52 16.58
CA LYS A 206 -12.04 -16.36 17.75
C LYS A 206 -11.35 -16.76 19.07
N SER A 207 -10.34 -17.61 19.01
CA SER A 207 -9.54 -18.03 20.18
C SER A 207 -8.31 -17.15 20.42
N GLY A 208 -8.19 -15.99 19.75
CA GLY A 208 -7.06 -15.08 19.91
C GLY A 208 -5.74 -15.54 19.26
N GLN A 209 -5.75 -16.59 18.46
CA GLN A 209 -4.55 -17.08 17.76
C GLN A 209 -4.39 -16.39 16.40
N TRP A 210 -3.17 -15.98 16.06
CA TRP A 210 -2.87 -15.50 14.72
C TRP A 210 -3.13 -16.56 13.66
N ILE A 211 -3.86 -16.20 12.62
CA ILE A 211 -4.20 -17.04 11.48
C ILE A 211 -3.91 -16.33 10.17
N LEU A 212 -3.55 -17.13 9.16
CA LEU A 212 -3.51 -16.71 7.76
C LEU A 212 -4.93 -16.74 7.20
N SER A 213 -5.36 -15.68 6.52
CA SER A 213 -6.74 -15.58 6.01
C SER A 213 -6.95 -16.31 4.68
N SER A 214 -6.28 -17.45 4.48
CA SER A 214 -6.34 -18.25 3.25
C SER A 214 -7.75 -18.72 2.88
N GLN A 215 -8.53 -19.15 3.86
CA GLN A 215 -9.89 -19.67 3.62
C GLN A 215 -10.89 -18.63 3.11
N LYS A 216 -10.72 -17.35 3.50
CA LYS A 216 -11.57 -16.24 3.02
C LYS A 216 -11.22 -15.78 1.62
N ASN A 217 -9.95 -15.91 1.26
CA ASN A 217 -9.43 -15.44 -0.02
C ASN A 217 -9.62 -16.45 -1.16
N GLY A 218 -10.05 -17.69 -0.86
CA GLY A 218 -10.19 -18.76 -1.86
C GLY A 218 -8.86 -19.33 -2.35
N SER A 219 -8.95 -20.35 -3.21
CA SER A 219 -7.78 -20.94 -3.86
C SER A 219 -7.31 -20.12 -5.04
N GLY A 220 -6.01 -20.03 -5.22
CA GLY A 220 -5.38 -19.30 -6.31
C GLY A 220 -3.90 -19.10 -6.09
N PHE A 221 -3.30 -18.19 -6.81
CA PHE A 221 -1.91 -17.82 -6.57
C PHE A 221 -1.73 -16.34 -6.25
N LEU A 222 -0.76 -16.07 -5.39
CA LEU A 222 -0.34 -14.76 -4.97
C LEU A 222 0.51 -14.09 -6.05
N ILE A 223 0.19 -12.85 -6.34
CA ILE A 223 0.95 -11.96 -7.22
C ILE A 223 1.52 -10.87 -6.31
N PRO A 224 2.84 -10.83 -6.07
CA PRO A 224 3.44 -9.83 -5.20
C PRO A 224 3.29 -8.42 -5.80
N ASN A 225 2.77 -7.47 -5.04
CA ASN A 225 2.78 -6.06 -5.40
C ASN A 225 4.02 -5.41 -4.79
N ARG A 226 5.04 -5.17 -5.61
CA ARG A 226 6.30 -4.54 -5.18
C ARG A 226 6.30 -3.04 -5.50
N ASN A 227 6.93 -2.25 -4.63
CA ASN A 227 7.26 -0.86 -4.96
C ASN A 227 8.57 -0.78 -5.77
N ALA A 228 8.95 0.43 -6.19
CA ALA A 228 10.11 0.66 -7.05
C ALA A 228 11.46 0.33 -6.41
N ILE A 229 11.51 0.18 -5.09
CA ILE A 229 12.70 -0.29 -4.35
C ILE A 229 12.60 -1.77 -3.97
N GLY A 230 11.69 -2.53 -4.60
CA GLY A 230 11.58 -3.98 -4.49
C GLY A 230 10.81 -4.51 -3.28
N CYS A 231 10.36 -3.66 -2.33
CA CYS A 231 9.62 -4.10 -1.15
C CYS A 231 8.21 -4.57 -1.52
N ILE A 232 7.79 -5.71 -0.97
CA ILE A 232 6.44 -6.24 -1.13
C ILE A 232 5.48 -5.44 -0.27
N GLN A 233 4.54 -4.74 -0.91
CA GLN A 233 3.53 -3.93 -0.24
C GLN A 233 2.30 -4.76 0.16
N GLY A 234 1.98 -5.79 -0.63
CA GLY A 234 0.83 -6.68 -0.49
C GLY A 234 0.78 -7.67 -1.64
N PHE A 235 -0.32 -8.41 -1.72
CA PHE A 235 -0.55 -9.35 -2.81
C PHE A 235 -1.91 -9.13 -3.45
N GLN A 236 -1.95 -9.26 -4.78
CA GLN A 236 -3.16 -9.61 -5.49
C GLN A 236 -3.26 -11.14 -5.58
N ILE A 237 -4.47 -11.68 -5.57
CA ILE A 237 -4.71 -13.11 -5.74
C ILE A 237 -5.39 -13.29 -7.10
N ARG A 238 -4.87 -14.19 -7.92
CA ARG A 238 -5.59 -14.71 -9.08
C ARG A 238 -6.28 -16.00 -8.66
N PHE A 239 -7.60 -15.97 -8.63
CA PHE A 239 -8.41 -17.11 -8.22
C PHE A 239 -8.45 -18.21 -9.27
N ASP A 240 -8.47 -19.47 -8.81
CA ASP A 240 -8.65 -20.65 -9.65
C ASP A 240 -10.06 -20.70 -10.24
N ASN A 241 -11.03 -20.44 -9.39
CA ASN A 241 -12.44 -20.41 -9.75
C ASN A 241 -12.99 -18.99 -9.51
N PRO A 242 -13.06 -18.15 -10.54
CA PRO A 242 -13.63 -16.82 -10.43
C PRO A 242 -15.12 -16.92 -10.03
N GLY A 243 -15.44 -16.47 -8.82
CA GLY A 243 -16.82 -16.33 -8.38
C GLY A 243 -17.45 -15.04 -8.90
N LYS A 244 -18.56 -14.62 -8.29
CA LYS A 244 -19.21 -13.32 -8.57
C LYS A 244 -18.28 -12.11 -8.35
N SER A 245 -17.21 -12.27 -7.55
CA SER A 245 -16.22 -11.24 -7.23
C SER A 245 -15.14 -11.02 -8.28
N GLY A 246 -15.15 -11.78 -9.40
CA GLY A 246 -14.19 -11.62 -10.49
C GLY A 246 -12.95 -12.53 -10.37
N LYS A 247 -12.04 -12.38 -11.35
CA LYS A 247 -10.83 -13.22 -11.49
C LYS A 247 -9.75 -12.89 -10.46
N TYR A 248 -9.76 -11.69 -9.91
CA TYR A 248 -8.73 -11.18 -9.02
C TYR A 248 -9.32 -10.64 -7.74
N GLY A 249 -8.60 -10.80 -6.66
CA GLY A 249 -8.88 -10.23 -5.35
C GLY A 249 -7.61 -9.78 -4.66
N TYR A 250 -7.76 -9.27 -3.44
CA TYR A 250 -6.63 -8.87 -2.61
C TYR A 250 -6.42 -9.85 -1.47
N PHE A 251 -5.16 -10.11 -1.14
CA PHE A 251 -4.81 -10.85 0.07
C PHE A 251 -5.08 -9.98 1.29
N THR A 252 -6.26 -10.15 1.87
CA THR A 252 -6.81 -9.30 2.93
C THR A 252 -7.26 -10.14 4.12
N SER A 253 -7.27 -9.56 5.30
CA SER A 253 -7.81 -10.16 6.52
C SER A 253 -9.01 -9.40 7.10
N VAL A 254 -9.63 -8.53 6.31
CA VAL A 254 -10.87 -7.82 6.70
C VAL A 254 -11.92 -8.82 7.19
N GLY A 255 -12.51 -8.52 8.35
CA GLY A 255 -13.51 -9.35 9.02
C GLY A 255 -12.93 -10.48 9.89
N LEU A 256 -11.62 -10.57 10.03
CA LEU A 256 -10.97 -11.23 11.17
C LEU A 256 -10.77 -10.20 12.28
N GLN A 257 -10.69 -10.67 13.52
CA GLN A 257 -10.26 -9.85 14.65
C GLN A 257 -8.81 -9.39 14.38
N ALA A 258 -8.47 -8.14 14.67
CA ALA A 258 -7.19 -7.52 14.30
C ALA A 258 -6.82 -7.64 12.80
N GLY A 259 -7.80 -7.89 11.93
CA GLY A 259 -7.56 -8.05 10.51
C GLY A 259 -7.41 -6.71 9.78
N THR A 260 -6.56 -6.67 8.77
CA THR A 260 -6.18 -5.47 8.00
C THR A 260 -6.60 -5.59 6.55
N ARG A 261 -7.10 -4.49 5.98
CA ARG A 261 -7.47 -4.40 4.56
C ARG A 261 -6.21 -4.25 3.70
N CYS A 262 -6.10 -5.05 2.65
CA CYS A 262 -5.12 -4.81 1.60
C CYS A 262 -5.55 -3.62 0.73
N GLN A 263 -4.62 -2.70 0.48
CA GLN A 263 -4.87 -1.54 -0.38
C GLN A 263 -4.55 -1.87 -1.85
N PRO A 264 -5.16 -1.14 -2.81
CA PRO A 264 -4.86 -1.29 -4.23
C PRO A 264 -3.53 -0.60 -4.59
N TRP A 265 -2.43 -0.99 -3.94
CA TRP A 265 -1.12 -0.41 -4.23
C TRP A 265 -0.72 -0.59 -5.68
N CYS A 266 0.03 0.38 -6.19
CA CYS A 266 0.74 0.22 -7.45
C CYS A 266 1.73 -0.94 -7.35
N CYS A 267 1.86 -1.69 -8.43
CA CYS A 267 2.91 -2.68 -8.58
C CYS A 267 3.96 -2.17 -9.56
N TRP A 268 5.20 -2.24 -9.14
CA TRP A 268 6.36 -1.98 -9.99
C TRP A 268 6.92 -3.29 -10.56
N ALA A 269 7.09 -3.33 -11.85
CA ALA A 269 7.80 -4.39 -12.57
C ALA A 269 8.90 -3.73 -13.41
N GLY A 270 10.13 -3.81 -12.93
CA GLY A 270 11.25 -3.13 -13.59
C GLY A 270 12.56 -3.22 -12.84
N GLU A 271 13.47 -2.32 -13.18
CA GLU A 271 14.75 -2.15 -12.51
C GLU A 271 14.54 -1.76 -11.03
N ASP A 272 15.33 -2.34 -10.12
CA ASP A 272 15.35 -1.92 -8.72
C ASP A 272 15.96 -0.52 -8.59
N LEU A 273 15.16 0.45 -8.15
CA LEU A 273 15.58 1.85 -8.06
C LEU A 273 16.32 2.21 -6.75
N ARG A 274 16.63 1.24 -5.87
CA ARG A 274 17.37 1.50 -4.61
C ARG A 274 18.70 2.21 -4.85
N SER A 275 19.49 1.71 -5.79
CA SER A 275 20.79 2.31 -6.10
C SER A 275 20.67 3.73 -6.68
N ARG A 276 19.62 4.00 -7.45
CA ARG A 276 19.33 5.34 -7.98
C ARG A 276 18.93 6.28 -6.85
N ARG A 277 18.08 5.81 -5.92
CA ARG A 277 17.68 6.57 -4.74
C ARG A 277 18.88 6.94 -3.88
N GLN A 278 19.74 5.99 -3.55
CA GLN A 278 20.96 6.25 -2.78
C GLN A 278 21.86 7.31 -3.43
N LYS A 279 22.01 7.26 -4.76
CA LYS A 279 22.80 8.27 -5.49
C LYS A 279 22.12 9.65 -5.50
N ALA A 280 20.80 9.71 -5.64
CA ALA A 280 20.05 10.96 -5.59
C ALA A 280 20.14 11.61 -4.20
N ASP A 281 19.96 10.81 -3.14
CA ASP A 281 20.06 11.27 -1.75
C ASP A 281 21.46 11.79 -1.43
N ALA A 282 22.51 11.11 -1.88
CA ALA A 282 23.91 11.56 -1.72
C ALA A 282 24.20 12.88 -2.46
N ALA A 283 23.62 13.06 -3.65
CA ALA A 283 23.77 14.32 -4.41
C ALA A 283 23.07 15.50 -3.70
N GLY A 284 21.90 15.26 -3.09
CA GLY A 284 21.19 16.28 -2.31
C GLY A 284 21.92 16.74 -1.04
N GLN A 285 22.88 15.95 -0.55
CA GLN A 285 23.73 16.28 0.62
C GLN A 285 25.04 17.01 0.27
N GLY A 286 25.14 17.57 -0.94
CA GLY A 286 26.34 18.34 -1.36
C GLY A 286 27.49 17.50 -1.91
N SER A 287 27.30 16.22 -2.15
CA SER A 287 28.20 15.38 -2.92
C SER A 287 28.04 15.66 -4.41
N ALA A 288 29.12 15.49 -5.19
CA ALA A 288 29.22 15.88 -6.60
C ALA A 288 27.95 15.53 -7.41
N SER A 289 27.58 16.42 -8.35
CA SER A 289 26.45 16.27 -9.29
C SER A 289 26.44 14.87 -9.92
N VAL A 290 25.48 14.05 -9.54
CA VAL A 290 25.30 12.70 -10.09
C VAL A 290 24.29 12.77 -11.21
N THR A 291 24.74 12.62 -12.45
CA THR A 291 23.84 12.50 -13.60
C THR A 291 23.27 11.08 -13.66
N LEU A 292 22.00 10.93 -13.32
CA LEU A 292 21.29 9.66 -13.45
C LEU A 292 20.84 9.45 -14.90
N LYS A 293 21.06 8.26 -15.46
CA LYS A 293 20.57 7.90 -16.79
C LYS A 293 19.04 7.97 -16.80
N PRO A 294 18.42 8.75 -17.70
CA PRO A 294 16.96 8.82 -17.82
C PRO A 294 16.33 7.46 -18.11
N PHE A 295 15.12 7.23 -17.62
CA PHE A 295 14.32 6.05 -17.93
C PHE A 295 12.86 6.40 -18.16
N ASP A 296 12.18 5.55 -18.90
CA ASP A 296 10.75 5.65 -19.19
C ASP A 296 9.98 4.60 -18.38
N VAL A 297 8.71 4.89 -18.14
CA VAL A 297 7.80 4.00 -17.42
C VAL A 297 6.55 3.77 -18.27
N LEU A 298 6.07 2.53 -18.34
CA LEU A 298 4.76 2.21 -18.87
C LEU A 298 3.76 2.12 -17.72
N LEU A 299 2.65 2.80 -17.85
CA LEU A 299 1.49 2.69 -16.98
C LEU A 299 0.50 1.72 -17.61
N ILE A 300 0.25 0.60 -16.93
CA ILE A 300 -0.58 -0.51 -17.42
C ILE A 300 -1.59 -0.95 -16.35
N GLU A 301 -2.67 -1.62 -16.76
CA GLU A 301 -3.62 -2.24 -15.86
C GLU A 301 -3.18 -3.67 -15.47
N GLY A 302 -3.14 -3.95 -14.17
CA GLY A 302 -2.93 -5.27 -13.59
C GLY A 302 -1.47 -5.68 -13.37
N PRO A 303 -1.12 -6.07 -12.11
CA PRO A 303 0.24 -6.47 -11.76
C PRO A 303 0.78 -7.65 -12.56
N LEU A 304 -0.04 -8.67 -12.84
CA LEU A 304 0.39 -9.84 -13.62
C LEU A 304 0.79 -9.47 -15.03
N LYS A 305 0.01 -8.61 -15.70
CA LYS A 305 0.34 -8.09 -17.04
C LYS A 305 1.65 -7.32 -17.02
N ALA A 306 1.86 -6.48 -15.99
CA ALA A 306 3.11 -5.74 -15.85
C ALA A 306 4.33 -6.66 -15.75
N TYR A 307 4.24 -7.73 -14.98
CA TYR A 307 5.32 -8.72 -14.89
C TYR A 307 5.58 -9.45 -16.22
N ILE A 308 4.52 -9.82 -16.95
CA ILE A 308 4.66 -10.47 -18.27
C ILE A 308 5.35 -9.52 -19.26
N VAL A 309 4.86 -8.27 -19.37
CA VAL A 309 5.47 -7.29 -20.27
C VAL A 309 6.92 -6.99 -19.89
N ASN A 310 7.21 -6.82 -18.59
CA ASN A 310 8.60 -6.64 -18.14
C ASN A 310 9.48 -7.83 -18.49
N ALA A 311 9.00 -9.05 -18.30
CA ALA A 311 9.75 -10.28 -18.55
C ALA A 311 10.15 -10.45 -20.02
N VAL A 312 9.28 -10.03 -20.95
CA VAL A 312 9.52 -10.10 -22.39
C VAL A 312 10.34 -8.93 -22.90
N THR A 313 10.12 -7.72 -22.35
CA THR A 313 10.62 -6.48 -22.97
C THR A 313 11.75 -5.81 -22.19
N GLY A 314 11.92 -6.17 -20.92
CA GLY A 314 12.82 -5.46 -20.00
C GLY A 314 12.40 -4.02 -19.67
N ALA A 315 11.21 -3.58 -20.08
CA ALA A 315 10.71 -2.25 -19.81
C ALA A 315 10.37 -2.08 -18.31
N ASN A 316 10.42 -0.84 -17.82
CA ASN A 316 9.94 -0.48 -16.51
C ASN A 316 8.43 -0.21 -16.56
N LEU A 317 7.67 -0.86 -15.70
CA LEU A 317 6.22 -0.71 -15.65
C LEU A 317 5.74 -0.36 -14.25
N ILE A 318 4.76 0.54 -14.19
CA ILE A 318 3.92 0.73 -13.02
C ILE A 318 2.50 0.28 -13.38
N SER A 319 1.89 -0.53 -12.52
CA SER A 319 0.53 -0.99 -12.75
C SER A 319 -0.35 -0.75 -11.54
N VAL A 320 -1.64 -0.62 -11.81
CA VAL A 320 -2.70 -0.57 -10.81
C VAL A 320 -3.65 -1.74 -11.01
N PRO A 321 -4.29 -2.25 -9.96
CA PRO A 321 -5.19 -3.40 -10.07
C PRO A 321 -6.52 -3.10 -10.76
N GLY A 322 -6.76 -1.86 -11.17
CA GLY A 322 -7.95 -1.42 -11.90
C GLY A 322 -7.99 0.10 -12.01
N VAL A 323 -8.82 0.61 -12.92
CA VAL A 323 -8.91 2.06 -13.26
C VAL A 323 -9.25 2.95 -12.07
N ASN A 324 -10.00 2.45 -11.09
CA ASN A 324 -10.35 3.21 -9.88
C ASN A 324 -9.14 3.46 -8.96
N ALA A 325 -8.05 2.73 -9.14
CA ALA A 325 -6.82 2.86 -8.37
C ALA A 325 -5.78 3.77 -9.05
N LEU A 326 -6.09 4.39 -10.18
CA LEU A 326 -5.16 5.24 -10.96
C LEU A 326 -4.56 6.39 -10.15
N LYS A 327 -5.31 6.93 -9.17
CA LYS A 327 -4.78 7.94 -8.26
C LYS A 327 -3.53 7.49 -7.47
N MET A 328 -3.35 6.18 -7.31
CA MET A 328 -2.24 5.61 -6.54
C MET A 328 -0.89 5.68 -7.28
N VAL A 329 -0.88 6.06 -8.57
CA VAL A 329 0.38 6.17 -9.34
C VAL A 329 1.10 7.48 -9.13
N PHE A 330 0.40 8.56 -8.73
CA PHE A 330 0.97 9.92 -8.75
C PHE A 330 2.13 10.07 -7.78
N GLN A 331 1.97 9.64 -6.53
CA GLN A 331 3.04 9.71 -5.56
C GLN A 331 4.28 8.89 -5.98
N PRO A 332 4.17 7.60 -6.37
CA PRO A 332 5.32 6.86 -6.88
C PRO A 332 6.00 7.50 -8.09
N LEU A 333 5.23 8.05 -9.05
CA LEU A 333 5.81 8.71 -10.21
C LEU A 333 6.53 10.02 -9.84
N GLN A 334 5.96 10.80 -8.93
CA GLN A 334 6.60 11.98 -8.39
C GLN A 334 7.92 11.65 -7.69
N GLU A 335 7.95 10.59 -6.88
CA GLU A 335 9.15 10.09 -6.23
C GLU A 335 10.22 9.59 -7.22
N MET A 336 9.83 9.22 -8.43
CA MET A 336 10.76 8.78 -9.48
C MET A 336 11.38 9.93 -10.30
N LEU A 337 10.82 11.15 -10.24
CA LEU A 337 11.38 12.31 -10.95
C LEU A 337 12.86 12.56 -10.60
N PRO A 338 13.25 12.69 -9.32
CA PRO A 338 14.64 12.88 -8.96
C PRO A 338 15.51 11.66 -9.28
N LEU A 339 14.92 10.50 -9.55
CA LEU A 339 15.62 9.28 -9.93
C LEU A 339 15.88 9.15 -11.43
N GLY A 340 15.41 10.12 -12.23
CA GLY A 340 15.60 10.18 -13.67
C GLY A 340 14.40 9.72 -14.50
N LEU A 341 13.18 9.71 -13.93
CA LEU A 341 11.98 9.51 -14.74
C LEU A 341 11.87 10.57 -15.82
N ARG A 342 11.75 10.14 -17.08
CA ARG A 342 11.68 11.01 -18.24
C ARG A 342 10.29 11.09 -18.83
N THR A 343 9.65 9.95 -19.10
CA THR A 343 8.37 9.88 -19.81
C THR A 343 7.52 8.74 -19.26
N VAL A 344 6.23 8.99 -19.11
CA VAL A 344 5.23 7.96 -18.82
C VAL A 344 4.47 7.62 -20.10
N TYR A 345 4.49 6.33 -20.47
CA TYR A 345 3.69 5.82 -21.58
C TYR A 345 2.44 5.15 -21.02
N ILE A 346 1.27 5.70 -21.35
CA ILE A 346 -0.03 5.16 -20.95
C ILE A 346 -0.37 4.01 -21.92
N ALA A 347 -0.44 2.78 -21.39
CA ALA A 347 -0.64 1.54 -22.14
C ALA A 347 -1.81 0.72 -21.56
N TYR A 348 -2.99 1.33 -21.55
CA TYR A 348 -4.23 0.68 -21.11
C TYR A 348 -4.84 -0.16 -22.21
N ASP A 349 -5.59 -1.22 -21.82
CA ASP A 349 -6.27 -2.12 -22.77
C ASP A 349 -7.13 -1.34 -23.78
N MET A 350 -7.27 -1.86 -25.00
CA MET A 350 -7.96 -1.18 -26.10
C MET A 350 -9.44 -0.88 -25.82
N ASP A 351 -10.10 -1.64 -24.93
CA ASP A 351 -11.47 -1.34 -24.51
C ASP A 351 -11.57 -0.08 -23.63
N ALA A 352 -10.46 0.49 -23.18
CA ALA A 352 -10.43 1.78 -22.49
C ALA A 352 -10.95 2.95 -23.35
N GLU A 353 -10.89 2.85 -24.67
CA GLU A 353 -11.40 3.88 -25.57
C GLU A 353 -12.92 3.88 -25.69
N THR A 354 -13.56 2.71 -25.49
CA THR A 354 -15.01 2.53 -25.60
C THR A 354 -15.76 2.74 -24.29
N ASN A 355 -15.05 2.59 -23.14
CA ASN A 355 -15.63 2.76 -21.82
C ASN A 355 -15.44 4.21 -21.32
N SER A 356 -16.57 4.93 -21.21
CA SER A 356 -16.58 6.35 -20.80
C SER A 356 -15.94 6.60 -19.42
N ASP A 357 -16.11 5.69 -18.48
CA ASP A 357 -15.55 5.84 -17.13
C ASP A 357 -14.04 5.65 -17.13
N VAL A 358 -13.54 4.68 -17.88
CA VAL A 358 -12.10 4.47 -18.06
C VAL A 358 -11.48 5.69 -18.75
N LYS A 359 -12.09 6.18 -19.81
CA LYS A 359 -11.62 7.40 -20.53
C LYS A 359 -11.55 8.61 -19.61
N LYS A 360 -12.57 8.81 -18.75
CA LYS A 360 -12.59 9.88 -17.76
C LYS A 360 -11.45 9.77 -16.74
N GLN A 361 -11.17 8.57 -16.26
CA GLN A 361 -10.07 8.33 -15.30
C GLN A 361 -8.71 8.53 -15.97
N LEU A 362 -8.53 8.08 -17.22
CA LEU A 362 -7.29 8.30 -17.98
C LEU A 362 -7.03 9.79 -18.28
N ASN A 363 -8.08 10.56 -18.55
CA ASN A 363 -7.94 12.01 -18.71
C ASN A 363 -7.47 12.68 -17.43
N ARG A 364 -8.01 12.29 -16.28
CA ARG A 364 -7.52 12.76 -14.97
C ARG A 364 -6.06 12.39 -14.73
N VAL A 365 -5.63 11.21 -15.17
CA VAL A 365 -4.21 10.83 -15.09
C VAL A 365 -3.35 11.75 -15.92
N ARG A 366 -3.76 12.05 -17.18
CA ARG A 366 -3.03 12.99 -18.05
C ARG A 366 -2.91 14.36 -17.41
N GLU A 367 -4.03 14.93 -16.96
CA GLU A 367 -4.07 16.24 -16.29
C GLU A 367 -3.13 16.29 -15.06
N ASN A 368 -3.09 15.23 -14.26
CA ASN A 368 -2.20 15.17 -13.11
C ASN A 368 -0.72 15.02 -13.52
N LEU A 369 -0.41 14.20 -14.52
CA LEU A 369 0.96 14.07 -15.04
C LEU A 369 1.46 15.41 -15.59
N ASP A 370 0.61 16.13 -16.33
CA ASP A 370 0.91 17.47 -16.84
C ASP A 370 1.15 18.46 -15.70
N SER A 371 0.33 18.41 -14.63
CA SER A 371 0.51 19.27 -13.45
C SER A 371 1.80 19.00 -12.68
N LEU A 372 2.30 17.76 -12.74
CA LEU A 372 3.58 17.36 -12.16
C LEU A 372 4.77 17.61 -13.11
N GLY A 373 4.52 18.14 -14.30
CA GLY A 373 5.55 18.33 -15.32
C GLY A 373 6.14 17.04 -15.89
N ILE A 374 5.40 15.93 -15.80
CA ILE A 374 5.84 14.62 -16.29
C ILE A 374 5.38 14.44 -17.73
N PRO A 375 6.29 14.38 -18.72
CA PRO A 375 5.92 14.11 -20.08
C PRO A 375 5.19 12.77 -20.22
N GLN A 376 4.08 12.77 -20.93
CA GLN A 376 3.27 11.57 -21.12
C GLN A 376 2.95 11.33 -22.60
N LYS A 377 2.79 10.07 -22.98
CA LYS A 377 2.40 9.63 -24.31
C LYS A 377 1.46 8.44 -24.21
N THR A 378 0.52 8.29 -25.13
CA THR A 378 -0.25 7.05 -25.27
C THR A 378 0.58 6.06 -26.07
N LEU A 379 0.65 4.81 -25.61
CA LEU A 379 1.25 3.71 -26.34
C LEU A 379 0.14 2.99 -27.11
N GLU A 380 0.29 2.89 -28.41
CA GLU A 380 -0.63 2.18 -29.29
C GLU A 380 0.05 0.89 -29.80
N TRP A 381 -0.74 -0.17 -29.97
CA TRP A 381 -0.33 -1.42 -30.56
C TRP A 381 -1.43 -1.96 -31.49
N ASP A 382 -1.19 -3.09 -32.12
CA ASP A 382 -2.12 -3.74 -33.02
C ASP A 382 -3.44 -4.09 -32.31
N HIS A 383 -4.57 -3.62 -32.83
CA HIS A 383 -5.91 -3.78 -32.28
C HIS A 383 -6.40 -5.24 -32.26
N ASP A 384 -5.73 -6.18 -32.93
CA ASP A 384 -6.01 -7.61 -32.83
C ASP A 384 -5.68 -8.18 -31.42
N TYR A 385 -4.90 -7.44 -30.65
CA TYR A 385 -4.51 -7.80 -29.27
C TYR A 385 -5.18 -6.86 -28.26
N LYS A 386 -5.98 -7.46 -27.35
CA LYS A 386 -6.70 -6.69 -26.34
C LYS A 386 -5.77 -5.95 -25.40
N GLY A 387 -4.79 -6.63 -24.84
CA GLY A 387 -3.84 -6.12 -23.86
C GLY A 387 -2.40 -6.07 -24.37
N LEU A 388 -1.58 -5.22 -23.77
CA LEU A 388 -0.17 -5.13 -24.12
C LEU A 388 0.57 -6.43 -23.82
N ASP A 389 0.17 -7.18 -22.79
CA ASP A 389 0.73 -8.48 -22.45
C ASP A 389 0.47 -9.52 -23.56
N ASP A 390 -0.75 -9.55 -24.10
CA ASP A 390 -1.10 -10.42 -25.23
C ASP A 390 -0.30 -10.03 -26.49
N TYR A 391 -0.14 -8.72 -26.72
CA TYR A 391 0.62 -8.22 -27.86
C TYR A 391 2.11 -8.61 -27.80
N VAL A 392 2.78 -8.40 -26.67
CA VAL A 392 4.22 -8.70 -26.58
C VAL A 392 4.53 -10.20 -26.57
N THR A 393 3.57 -11.03 -26.19
CA THR A 393 3.74 -12.50 -26.20
C THR A 393 3.29 -13.15 -27.51
N GLY A 394 2.36 -12.54 -28.25
CA GLY A 394 1.75 -13.12 -29.45
C GLY A 394 2.23 -12.50 -30.77
N SER A 395 2.69 -11.25 -30.77
CA SER A 395 3.08 -10.55 -32.00
C SER A 395 4.58 -10.64 -32.30
N PRO A 396 4.99 -11.03 -33.51
CA PRO A 396 6.39 -10.97 -33.92
C PRO A 396 6.91 -9.55 -34.05
N ASN A 397 6.01 -8.56 -34.12
CA ASN A 397 6.33 -7.15 -34.38
C ASN A 397 6.44 -6.28 -33.11
N PHE A 398 6.31 -6.85 -31.91
CA PHE A 398 6.31 -6.07 -30.66
C PHE A 398 7.58 -5.22 -30.47
N GLN A 399 8.72 -5.65 -31.01
CA GLN A 399 9.97 -4.90 -30.91
C GLN A 399 9.92 -3.53 -31.58
N LYS A 400 9.06 -3.33 -32.60
CA LYS A 400 8.90 -2.03 -33.30
C LYS A 400 8.39 -0.95 -32.35
N ILE A 401 7.45 -1.28 -31.45
CA ILE A 401 6.91 -0.33 -30.47
C ILE A 401 8.01 0.09 -29.48
N LEU A 402 8.86 -0.85 -29.06
CA LEU A 402 9.95 -0.57 -28.13
C LEU A 402 11.08 0.23 -28.79
N SER A 403 11.29 0.11 -30.10
CA SER A 403 12.29 0.88 -30.84
C SER A 403 11.89 2.34 -31.03
N CYS A 404 10.60 2.66 -31.09
CA CYS A 404 10.10 4.05 -31.12
C CYS A 404 10.41 4.83 -29.84
N ARG A 405 10.79 4.16 -28.75
CA ARG A 405 11.23 4.78 -27.49
C ARG A 405 12.68 5.26 -27.50
N ARG A 406 13.50 4.77 -28.44
CA ARG A 406 14.93 5.09 -28.51
C ARG A 406 15.25 6.32 -29.34
N LYS A 407 14.25 6.92 -29.96
CA LYS A 407 14.33 8.20 -30.66
C LYS A 407 13.62 9.27 -29.83
#